data_db3c32dafe0bf2d8d97cc38c6cdeba57
#
_entry.id   db3c32dafe0bf2d8d97cc38c6cdeba57
#
_cell.length_a   1.000
_cell.length_b   1.000
_cell.length_c   1.000
_cell.angle_alpha   90.00
_cell.angle_beta   90.00
_cell.angle_gamma   90.00
#
_symmetry.space_group_name_H-M   'P 1'
#
loop_
_entity.id
_entity.type
_entity.pdbx_description
1 polymer ?
#
loop_
_entity_poly.entity_id
_entity_poly.type
_entity_poly.pdbx_seq_one_letter_code
_entity_poly.pdbx_strand_id
1 'polypeptide(L)'
;MVMNMTVLYSVLHMLIDGVCAIAMFGWFCLGEQGYLNILLYNFCAFALQMPLGVILDLLNAGNLKARSTDEKTGKDIPLCYAAVGTGLTLFGAFTHPVILGLGNALFHLGGGVDVIREDQRRGKRGKDLLALPCGDIA
;
A
#
# COMPACT_ATOMS: atom_id res chain seq x y z
N MET A 1 8.56 -21.61 7.73
CA MET A 1 8.33 -20.47 8.66
C MET A 1 7.53 -19.45 7.89
N VAL A 2 6.22 -19.35 8.12
CA VAL A 2 5.36 -18.39 7.43
C VAL A 2 5.62 -17.03 8.07
N MET A 3 6.33 -16.15 7.37
CA MET A 3 6.57 -14.78 7.82
C MET A 3 5.23 -14.05 7.94
N ASN A 4 4.96 -13.46 9.10
CA ASN A 4 3.70 -12.76 9.34
C ASN A 4 3.65 -11.53 8.41
N MET A 5 2.58 -11.36 7.62
CA MET A 5 2.43 -10.25 6.66
C MET A 5 2.68 -8.90 7.32
N THR A 6 2.23 -8.73 8.56
CA THR A 6 2.47 -7.51 9.33
C THR A 6 3.97 -7.23 9.53
N VAL A 7 4.76 -8.26 9.88
CA VAL A 7 6.21 -8.12 10.05
C VAL A 7 6.89 -7.77 8.73
N LEU A 8 6.48 -8.44 7.64
CA LEU A 8 7.00 -8.15 6.30
C LEU A 8 6.76 -6.68 5.91
N TYR A 9 5.51 -6.21 6.06
CA TYR A 9 5.18 -4.83 5.73
C TYR A 9 5.86 -3.81 6.66
N SER A 10 6.06 -4.14 7.95
CA SER A 10 6.80 -3.27 8.87
C SER A 10 8.27 -3.09 8.45
N VAL A 11 8.92 -4.17 8.02
CA VAL A 11 10.30 -4.11 7.52
C VAL A 11 10.37 -3.32 6.21
N LEU A 12 9.45 -3.58 5.27
CA LEU A 12 9.39 -2.84 4.01
C LEU A 12 9.10 -1.36 4.22
N HIS A 13 8.22 -1.02 5.17
CA HIS A 13 7.93 0.35 5.57
C HIS A 13 9.20 1.07 6.04
N MET A 14 9.93 0.47 6.96
CA MET A 14 11.18 1.02 7.46
C MET A 14 12.21 1.23 6.33
N LEU A 15 12.30 0.30 5.38
CA LEU A 15 13.23 0.40 4.25
C LEU A 15 12.81 1.52 3.29
N ILE A 16 11.53 1.65 2.97
CA ILE A 16 10.99 2.70 2.08
C ILE A 16 11.20 4.09 2.71
N ASP A 17 10.87 4.24 3.99
CA ASP A 17 11.10 5.51 4.70
C ASP A 17 12.59 5.84 4.79
N GLY A 18 13.44 4.83 4.99
CA GLY A 18 14.89 4.99 4.97
C GLY A 18 15.40 5.49 3.61
N VAL A 19 14.92 4.92 2.50
CA VAL A 19 15.25 5.39 1.14
C VAL A 19 14.78 6.83 0.93
N CYS A 20 13.57 7.17 1.36
CA CYS A 20 13.04 8.54 1.28
C CYS A 20 13.91 9.52 2.08
N ALA A 21 14.29 9.18 3.30
CA ALA A 21 15.13 10.00 4.15
C ALA A 21 16.53 10.21 3.52
N ILE A 22 17.16 9.15 3.03
CA ILE A 22 18.46 9.22 2.37
C ILE A 22 18.38 10.11 1.12
N ALA A 23 17.37 9.94 0.28
CA ALA A 23 17.18 10.75 -0.91
C ALA A 23 16.95 12.23 -0.57
N MET A 24 16.06 12.51 0.37
CA MET A 24 15.74 13.88 0.78
C MET A 24 16.96 14.58 1.38
N PHE A 25 17.61 13.99 2.37
CA PHE A 25 18.72 14.62 3.09
C PHE A 25 20.07 14.44 2.40
N GLY A 26 20.24 13.41 1.58
CA GLY A 26 21.48 13.14 0.86
C GLY A 26 21.73 14.07 -0.32
N TRP A 27 20.68 14.46 -1.05
CA TRP A 27 20.84 15.31 -2.23
C TRP A 27 19.70 16.30 -2.52
N PHE A 28 18.43 16.00 -2.26
CA PHE A 28 17.35 16.94 -2.59
C PHE A 28 17.32 18.19 -1.71
N CYS A 29 17.78 18.08 -0.45
CA CYS A 29 17.84 19.21 0.48
C CYS A 29 19.12 20.05 0.38
N LEU A 30 20.15 19.58 -0.34
CA LEU A 30 21.46 20.23 -0.35
C LEU A 30 21.54 21.44 -1.30
N GLY A 31 20.55 21.65 -2.17
CA GLY A 31 20.52 22.76 -3.12
C GLY A 31 19.76 23.99 -2.62
N GLU A 32 19.81 25.07 -3.38
CA GLU A 32 19.08 26.30 -3.10
C GLU A 32 17.56 26.10 -2.98
N GLN A 33 17.02 25.05 -3.61
CA GLN A 33 15.62 24.68 -3.59
C GLN A 33 15.28 23.64 -2.52
N GLY A 34 16.20 23.36 -1.58
CA GLY A 34 16.05 22.32 -0.57
C GLY A 34 14.74 22.42 0.22
N TYR A 35 14.37 23.63 0.65
CA TYR A 35 13.12 23.86 1.35
C TYR A 35 11.89 23.53 0.48
N LEU A 36 11.88 23.95 -0.78
CA LEU A 36 10.80 23.63 -1.71
C LEU A 36 10.69 22.13 -1.96
N ASN A 37 11.81 21.44 -2.10
CA ASN A 37 11.85 19.98 -2.27
C ASN A 37 11.27 19.25 -1.07
N ILE A 38 11.58 19.68 0.15
CA ILE A 38 10.98 19.14 1.39
C ILE A 38 9.46 19.36 1.38
N LEU A 39 9.01 20.56 1.04
CA LEU A 39 7.60 20.91 1.02
C LEU A 39 6.84 20.05 -0.01
N LEU A 40 7.36 19.96 -1.23
CA LEU A 40 6.77 19.16 -2.31
C LEU A 40 6.71 17.67 -1.95
N TYR A 41 7.81 17.12 -1.41
CA TYR A 41 7.84 15.74 -0.93
C TYR A 41 6.76 15.47 0.12
N ASN A 42 6.73 16.29 1.18
CA ASN A 42 5.77 16.10 2.26
C ASN A 42 4.32 16.26 1.79
N PHE A 43 4.05 17.22 0.90
CA PHE A 43 2.74 17.38 0.31
C PHE A 43 2.32 16.13 -0.46
N CYS A 44 3.19 15.60 -1.33
CA CYS A 44 2.91 14.40 -2.11
C CYS A 44 2.83 13.14 -1.23
N ALA A 45 3.72 13.00 -0.25
CA ALA A 45 3.77 11.81 0.60
C ALA A 45 2.60 11.70 1.58
N PHE A 46 2.08 12.83 2.08
CA PHE A 46 1.05 12.83 3.13
C PHE A 46 -0.28 13.43 2.68
N ALA A 47 -0.30 14.63 2.09
CA ALA A 47 -1.54 15.29 1.74
C ALA A 47 -2.29 14.59 0.61
N LEU A 48 -1.57 13.98 -0.35
CA LEU A 48 -2.19 13.24 -1.45
C LEU A 48 -2.65 11.83 -1.06
N GLN A 49 -2.33 11.30 0.11
CA GLN A 49 -2.81 9.99 0.52
C GLN A 49 -4.33 9.92 0.58
N MET A 50 -4.99 10.94 1.12
CA MET A 50 -6.47 10.96 1.21
C MET A 50 -7.13 10.94 -0.18
N PRO A 51 -6.84 11.88 -1.12
CA PRO A 51 -7.45 11.83 -2.44
C PRO A 51 -7.07 10.57 -3.24
N LEU A 52 -5.84 10.09 -3.13
CA LEU A 52 -5.42 8.83 -3.76
C LEU A 52 -6.19 7.63 -3.19
N GLY A 53 -6.41 7.58 -1.86
CA GLY A 53 -7.23 6.54 -1.23
C GLY A 53 -8.64 6.52 -1.78
N VAL A 54 -9.29 7.68 -1.90
CA VAL A 54 -10.64 7.81 -2.49
C VAL A 54 -10.65 7.34 -3.95
N ILE A 55 -9.65 7.74 -4.75
CA ILE A 55 -9.54 7.32 -6.16
C ILE A 55 -9.39 5.79 -6.24
N LEU A 56 -8.53 5.20 -5.42
CA LEU A 56 -8.33 3.75 -5.38
C LEU A 56 -9.61 3.00 -4.96
N ASP A 57 -10.35 3.52 -4.01
CA ASP A 57 -11.64 2.95 -3.59
C ASP A 57 -12.69 3.03 -4.71
N LEU A 58 -12.77 4.14 -5.43
CA LEU A 58 -13.66 4.30 -6.58
C LEU A 58 -13.30 3.35 -7.73
N LEU A 59 -12.01 3.19 -8.03
CA LEU A 59 -11.52 2.26 -9.04
C LEU A 59 -11.81 0.81 -8.64
N ASN A 60 -11.62 0.45 -7.38
CA ASN A 60 -11.94 -0.88 -6.87
C ASN A 60 -13.46 -1.15 -6.88
N ALA A 61 -14.30 -0.17 -6.52
CA ALA A 61 -15.75 -0.28 -6.59
C ALA A 61 -16.25 -0.47 -8.04
N GLY A 62 -15.64 0.25 -9.00
CA GLY A 62 -15.91 0.07 -10.43
C GLY A 62 -15.57 -1.33 -10.92
N ASN A 63 -14.42 -1.86 -10.52
CA ASN A 63 -13.98 -3.22 -10.87
C ASN A 63 -14.86 -4.30 -10.24
N LEU A 64 -15.34 -4.13 -9.01
CA LEU A 64 -16.28 -5.05 -8.36
C LEU A 64 -17.63 -5.09 -9.08
N LYS A 65 -18.10 -3.94 -9.60
CA LYS A 65 -19.35 -3.86 -10.36
C LYS A 65 -19.22 -4.51 -11.74
N ALA A 66 -18.09 -4.35 -12.40
CA ALA A 66 -17.77 -5.05 -13.66
C ALA A 66 -17.63 -6.56 -13.48
N ARG A 67 -17.07 -7.01 -12.34
CA ARG A 67 -16.89 -8.43 -12.00
C ARG A 67 -18.20 -9.17 -11.75
N SER A 68 -19.23 -8.50 -11.24
CA SER A 68 -20.55 -9.14 -11.01
C SER A 68 -21.28 -9.47 -12.32
N THR A 69 -20.80 -8.94 -13.46
CA THR A 69 -21.40 -9.14 -14.78
C THR A 69 -20.66 -10.19 -15.62
N ASP A 70 -19.44 -10.59 -15.24
CA ASP A 70 -18.60 -11.49 -16.05
C ASP A 70 -17.99 -12.62 -15.19
N GLU A 71 -18.80 -13.61 -14.88
CA GLU A 71 -18.48 -14.76 -13.99
C GLU A 71 -17.49 -15.78 -14.63
N LYS A 72 -16.95 -15.53 -15.83
CA LYS A 72 -16.20 -16.54 -16.58
C LYS A 72 -14.70 -16.34 -16.78
N THR A 73 -14.12 -15.21 -16.37
CA THR A 73 -12.66 -15.01 -16.59
C THR A 73 -11.96 -14.65 -15.29
N GLY A 74 -11.85 -15.65 -14.40
CA GLY A 74 -11.21 -15.52 -13.09
C GLY A 74 -9.68 -15.45 -13.16
N LYS A 75 -9.11 -14.39 -13.70
CA LYS A 75 -7.70 -14.08 -13.54
C LYS A 75 -7.52 -12.63 -13.12
N ASP A 76 -7.92 -12.37 -11.87
CA ASP A 76 -7.58 -11.11 -11.23
C ASP A 76 -6.07 -11.10 -10.99
N ILE A 77 -5.37 -10.22 -11.69
CA ILE A 77 -4.06 -9.78 -11.24
C ILE A 77 -4.36 -8.65 -10.24
N PRO A 78 -4.29 -8.88 -8.94
CA PRO A 78 -4.42 -7.78 -7.99
C PRO A 78 -3.28 -6.82 -8.31
N LEU A 79 -3.61 -5.62 -8.79
CA LEU A 79 -2.61 -4.58 -8.94
C LEU A 79 -2.06 -4.31 -7.54
N CYS A 80 -0.84 -4.78 -7.29
CA CYS A 80 -0.21 -4.60 -5.99
C CYS A 80 0.27 -3.15 -5.89
N TYR A 81 -0.60 -2.27 -5.39
CA TYR A 81 -0.30 -0.85 -5.23
C TYR A 81 0.96 -0.60 -4.39
N ALA A 82 1.23 -1.49 -3.42
CA ALA A 82 2.45 -1.43 -2.64
C ALA A 82 3.70 -1.69 -3.51
N ALA A 83 3.65 -2.65 -4.45
CA ALA A 83 4.76 -2.92 -5.36
C ALA A 83 4.99 -1.77 -6.35
N VAL A 84 3.90 -1.20 -6.89
CA VAL A 84 3.97 -0.01 -7.75
C VAL A 84 4.54 1.18 -6.98
N GLY A 85 4.06 1.39 -5.73
CA GLY A 85 4.58 2.42 -4.84
C GLY A 85 6.06 2.26 -4.55
N THR A 86 6.53 1.04 -4.27
CA THR A 86 7.95 0.73 -4.06
C THR A 86 8.79 1.08 -5.29
N GLY A 87 8.38 0.63 -6.47
CA GLY A 87 9.07 0.93 -7.73
C GLY A 87 9.15 2.43 -8.01
N LEU A 88 8.04 3.14 -7.79
CA LEU A 88 7.97 4.59 -7.97
C LEU A 88 8.82 5.35 -6.95
N THR A 89 8.88 4.88 -5.69
CA THR A 89 9.76 5.45 -4.66
C THR A 89 11.23 5.30 -5.05
N LEU A 90 11.65 4.12 -5.47
CA LEU A 90 13.03 3.87 -5.89
C LEU A 90 13.41 4.72 -7.11
N PHE A 91 12.52 4.82 -8.10
CA PHE A 91 12.73 5.69 -9.26
C PHE A 91 12.76 7.17 -8.85
N GLY A 92 11.84 7.60 -8.00
CA GLY A 92 11.73 8.97 -7.49
C GLY A 92 12.95 9.39 -6.68
N ALA A 93 13.58 8.45 -5.94
CA ALA A 93 14.77 8.71 -5.16
C ALA A 93 15.95 9.25 -5.98
N PHE A 94 16.02 8.92 -7.27
CA PHE A 94 17.09 9.38 -8.19
C PHE A 94 16.63 10.46 -9.16
N THR A 95 15.33 10.83 -9.18
CA THR A 95 14.79 11.74 -10.20
C THR A 95 14.21 13.01 -9.61
N HIS A 96 13.15 12.91 -8.79
CA HIS A 96 12.41 14.10 -8.34
C HIS A 96 11.65 13.85 -7.02
N PRO A 97 11.67 14.80 -6.05
CA PRO A 97 10.99 14.64 -4.75
C PRO A 97 9.47 14.44 -4.86
N VAL A 98 8.81 14.96 -5.89
CA VAL A 98 7.37 14.73 -6.13
C VAL A 98 7.10 13.26 -6.45
N ILE A 99 7.93 12.64 -7.31
CA ILE A 99 7.79 11.23 -7.68
C ILE A 99 8.09 10.34 -6.47
N LEU A 100 9.11 10.70 -5.70
CA LEU A 100 9.46 10.05 -4.44
C LEU A 100 8.28 10.06 -3.46
N GLY A 101 7.65 11.22 -3.27
CA GLY A 101 6.51 11.39 -2.37
C GLY A 101 5.27 10.63 -2.84
N LEU A 102 4.96 10.64 -4.14
CA LEU A 102 3.86 9.86 -4.71
C LEU A 102 4.07 8.35 -4.55
N GLY A 103 5.29 7.87 -4.78
CA GLY A 103 5.66 6.48 -4.58
C GLY A 103 5.46 6.06 -3.12
N ASN A 104 5.92 6.88 -2.18
CA ASN A 104 5.74 6.68 -0.75
C ASN A 104 4.24 6.63 -0.38
N ALA A 105 3.43 7.58 -0.86
CA ALA A 105 1.99 7.61 -0.63
C ALA A 105 1.29 6.32 -1.13
N LEU A 106 1.61 5.86 -2.34
CA LEU A 106 1.04 4.63 -2.91
C LEU A 106 1.48 3.38 -2.14
N PHE A 107 2.72 3.33 -1.66
CA PHE A 107 3.21 2.22 -0.84
C PHE A 107 2.42 2.12 0.47
N HIS A 108 2.22 3.24 1.17
CA HIS A 108 1.46 3.27 2.42
C HIS A 108 0.00 2.87 2.23
N LEU A 109 -0.65 3.38 1.19
CA LEU A 109 -2.03 3.03 0.87
C LEU A 109 -2.17 1.54 0.50
N GLY A 110 -1.28 1.03 -0.37
CA GLY A 110 -1.30 -0.36 -0.78
C GLY A 110 -1.02 -1.32 0.37
N GLY A 111 0.01 -1.05 1.17
CA GLY A 111 0.37 -1.84 2.34
C GLY A 111 -0.73 -1.86 3.41
N GLY A 112 -1.35 -0.70 3.67
CA GLY A 112 -2.47 -0.60 4.61
C GLY A 112 -3.67 -1.44 4.18
N VAL A 113 -4.06 -1.38 2.91
CA VAL A 113 -5.16 -2.18 2.36
C VAL A 113 -4.87 -3.68 2.45
N ASP A 114 -3.65 -4.10 2.12
CA ASP A 114 -3.27 -5.52 2.14
C ASP A 114 -3.26 -6.08 3.57
N VAL A 115 -2.77 -5.32 4.55
CA VAL A 115 -2.80 -5.72 5.97
C VAL A 115 -4.23 -5.87 6.47
N ILE A 116 -5.12 -4.91 6.18
CA ILE A 116 -6.54 -4.96 6.58
C ILE A 116 -7.23 -6.17 5.95
N ARG A 117 -6.99 -6.44 4.67
CA ARG A 117 -7.57 -7.61 3.97
C ARG A 117 -7.12 -8.93 4.59
N GLU A 118 -5.85 -9.03 4.94
CA GLU A 118 -5.32 -10.24 5.57
C GLU A 118 -5.90 -10.45 6.98
N ASP A 119 -6.04 -9.38 7.76
CA ASP A 119 -6.67 -9.45 9.09
C ASP A 119 -8.14 -9.89 9.00
N GLN A 120 -8.89 -9.35 8.04
CA GLN A 120 -10.27 -9.78 7.78
C GLN A 120 -10.37 -11.26 7.36
N ARG A 121 -9.43 -11.75 6.55
CA ARG A 121 -9.37 -13.16 6.16
C ARG A 121 -9.10 -14.07 7.37
N ARG A 122 -8.20 -13.66 8.24
CA ARG A 122 -7.89 -14.40 9.49
C ARG A 122 -9.06 -14.39 10.45
N GLY A 123 -9.75 -13.27 10.60
CA GLY A 123 -10.94 -13.14 11.43
C GLY A 123 -12.10 -14.03 10.95
N LYS A 124 -12.32 -14.14 9.63
CA LYS A 124 -13.31 -15.07 9.05
C LYS A 124 -12.92 -16.53 9.32
N ARG A 125 -11.68 -16.91 9.06
CA ARG A 125 -11.19 -18.28 9.30
C ARG A 125 -11.32 -18.67 10.78
N GLY A 126 -11.09 -17.76 11.72
CA GLY A 126 -11.28 -17.98 13.15
C GLY A 126 -12.76 -18.22 13.50
N LYS A 127 -13.68 -17.49 12.87
CA LYS A 127 -15.13 -17.67 13.07
C LYS A 127 -15.62 -19.00 12.49
N ASP A 128 -15.12 -19.39 11.31
CA ASP A 128 -15.47 -20.67 10.68
C ASP A 128 -14.95 -21.87 11.53
N LEU A 129 -13.80 -21.73 12.20
CA LEU A 129 -13.28 -22.75 13.13
C LEU A 129 -14.09 -22.84 14.42
N LEU A 130 -14.64 -21.71 14.90
CA LEU A 130 -15.53 -21.67 16.08
C LEU A 130 -16.97 -22.07 15.74
N ALA A 131 -17.34 -22.03 14.46
CA ALA A 131 -18.64 -22.47 13.95
C ALA A 131 -18.67 -23.98 13.58
N LEU A 132 -17.66 -24.77 13.95
CA LEU A 132 -17.79 -26.22 13.91
C LEU A 132 -18.95 -26.62 14.81
N PRO A 133 -19.95 -27.35 14.29
CA PRO A 133 -21.11 -27.71 15.07
C PRO A 133 -20.65 -28.52 16.27
N CYS A 134 -20.84 -27.97 17.45
CA CYS A 134 -20.82 -28.70 18.70
C CYS A 134 -22.18 -29.40 18.75
N GLY A 135 -22.31 -30.45 17.98
CA GLY A 135 -23.57 -31.12 17.86
C GLY A 135 -23.37 -32.58 17.51
N ASP A 136 -24.08 -33.39 18.29
CA ASP A 136 -24.37 -34.79 18.14
C ASP A 136 -23.32 -35.78 18.70
N ILE A 137 -23.20 -35.67 20.03
CA ILE A 137 -22.98 -36.86 20.83
C ILE A 137 -24.34 -37.19 21.44
N ALA A 138 -25.09 -38.04 20.76
CA ALA A 138 -26.22 -38.81 21.31
C ALA A 138 -25.91 -40.29 21.13
#